data_d7d542936ba52e9511df879c6709ea7c
#
_entry.id   d7d542936ba52e9511df879c6709ea7c
#
_cell.length_a   1.000
_cell.length_b   1.000
_cell.length_c   1.000
_cell.angle_alpha   90.00
_cell.angle_beta   90.00
_cell.angle_gamma   90.00
#
_symmetry.space_group_name_H-M   'P 1'
#
loop_
_entity.id
_entity.type
_entity.pdbx_description
1 polymer ?
#
loop_
_entity_poly.entity_id
_entity_poly.type
_entity_poly.pdbx_seq_one_letter_code
_entity_poly.pdbx_strand_id
1 'polypeptide(L)'
;MRSAESVAHDEGKTNLWRLGPRDVNNVAHSADASTMRPFISVAVPTFRRPDTIRRTIDSIVGQDFSNWELVVSDDEGSEGSSWPILEEYARKDPRIRILENHRGRGQVENTNNAMLACMGKWIKLLHDDDWLAPGALKRFAEISIRYPSAAFMTCAARVVEESRVVMRSDPPEQDRVSLYSSQQCLTDLYLVRMTRSLGIIPSTLLINSAVIQAGCRMRAHKSIPAGVDQLFFVDLARHGEMIAINEGLIFYDATRHPSITTTKSYEDVDEVTLAVKELNWDLIEDRNGLPTPETLLRALQVARIPARFRHQSWRTTMRDAMQILRPSVMRIANQYMLEYLFRIRPKLGALQTRRR
;
A
#
# COMPACT_ATOMS: atom_id res chain seq x y z
N MET A 1 54.61 -5.14 32.42
CA MET A 1 54.15 -6.53 32.64
C MET A 1 52.67 -6.53 32.91
N ARG A 2 51.98 -7.37 32.21
CA ARG A 2 50.56 -7.74 32.18
C ARG A 2 49.75 -7.08 31.03
N SER A 3 49.63 -7.89 30.07
CA SER A 3 48.81 -7.97 28.91
C SER A 3 47.32 -7.80 29.22
N ALA A 4 46.63 -6.96 28.41
CA ALA A 4 45.18 -6.92 28.31
C ALA A 4 44.78 -7.78 27.13
N GLU A 5 44.06 -8.86 27.41
CA GLU A 5 43.41 -9.72 26.40
C GLU A 5 42.26 -9.00 25.76
N SER A 6 42.32 -8.91 24.45
CA SER A 6 41.20 -8.53 23.59
C SER A 6 40.21 -9.72 23.50
N VAL A 7 39.02 -9.54 23.97
CA VAL A 7 37.92 -10.47 23.69
C VAL A 7 37.38 -10.14 22.31
N ALA A 8 37.63 -11.03 21.39
CA ALA A 8 37.01 -11.03 20.06
C ALA A 8 35.51 -11.35 20.18
N HIS A 9 34.67 -10.42 19.76
CA HIS A 9 33.29 -10.69 19.35
C HIS A 9 33.28 -10.76 17.82
N ASP A 10 33.49 -11.93 17.31
CA ASP A 10 33.11 -12.29 15.94
C ASP A 10 32.42 -13.65 15.97
N GLU A 11 31.57 -13.84 14.99
CA GLU A 11 30.88 -15.08 14.59
C GLU A 11 29.39 -15.18 14.95
N GLY A 12 28.62 -14.84 13.95
CA GLY A 12 27.19 -15.08 13.83
C GLY A 12 26.54 -14.44 12.59
N LYS A 13 27.30 -13.69 11.79
CA LYS A 13 26.79 -13.21 10.50
C LYS A 13 27.02 -14.25 9.42
N THR A 14 26.16 -15.26 9.37
CA THR A 14 26.06 -16.11 8.19
C THR A 14 25.82 -15.26 6.94
N ASN A 15 26.73 -15.38 5.99
CA ASN A 15 26.69 -14.72 4.68
C ASN A 15 25.49 -15.21 3.84
N LEU A 16 24.31 -14.67 4.11
CA LEU A 16 23.04 -14.99 3.42
C LEU A 16 22.92 -14.42 1.99
N TRP A 17 23.89 -13.65 1.54
CA TRP A 17 23.84 -13.05 0.19
C TRP A 17 24.43 -13.92 -0.93
N ARG A 18 24.68 -15.20 -0.66
CA ARG A 18 25.08 -16.21 -1.69
C ARG A 18 24.01 -17.20 -2.08
N LEU A 19 22.74 -17.01 -1.69
CA LEU A 19 21.66 -17.84 -2.14
C LEU A 19 21.34 -17.47 -3.61
N GLY A 20 21.69 -18.36 -4.53
CA GLY A 20 21.45 -18.20 -5.95
C GLY A 20 19.97 -18.45 -6.32
N PRO A 21 19.54 -18.16 -7.56
CA PRO A 21 18.16 -18.33 -8.02
C PRO A 21 17.55 -19.73 -7.84
N ARG A 22 18.38 -20.76 -7.60
CA ARG A 22 17.94 -22.15 -7.35
C ARG A 22 17.35 -22.37 -5.97
N ASP A 23 17.70 -21.55 -4.97
CA ASP A 23 17.27 -21.77 -3.59
C ASP A 23 15.84 -21.30 -3.34
N VAL A 24 15.38 -20.31 -4.08
CA VAL A 24 13.99 -19.81 -3.99
C VAL A 24 13.00 -20.87 -4.50
N ASN A 25 13.37 -21.62 -5.55
CA ASN A 25 12.54 -22.71 -6.07
C ASN A 25 12.59 -23.95 -5.16
N ASN A 26 13.69 -24.21 -4.43
CA ASN A 26 13.79 -25.32 -3.51
C ASN A 26 12.95 -25.13 -2.22
N VAL A 27 12.78 -23.90 -1.75
CA VAL A 27 11.81 -23.59 -0.67
C VAL A 27 10.37 -23.80 -1.17
N ALA A 28 10.14 -23.72 -2.48
CA ALA A 28 8.85 -23.97 -3.13
C ALA A 28 8.57 -25.46 -3.41
N HIS A 29 9.58 -26.34 -3.44
CA HIS A 29 9.42 -27.71 -3.92
C HIS A 29 9.74 -28.84 -2.92
N SER A 30 10.18 -28.52 -1.69
CA SER A 30 10.45 -29.55 -0.70
C SER A 30 9.27 -29.74 0.26
N ALA A 31 8.32 -30.56 -0.10
CA ALA A 31 7.46 -31.44 0.67
C ALA A 31 6.07 -31.63 0.03
N ASP A 32 5.45 -32.75 0.35
CA ASP A 32 4.15 -33.24 -0.08
C ASP A 32 3.08 -32.14 -0.23
N ALA A 33 2.55 -31.91 -1.43
CA ALA A 33 1.69 -30.79 -1.80
C ALA A 33 0.33 -30.75 -1.07
N SER A 34 0.02 -31.78 -0.28
CA SER A 34 -1.29 -31.93 0.39
C SER A 34 -1.39 -31.32 1.80
N THR A 35 -0.25 -30.86 2.40
CA THR A 35 -0.23 -30.38 3.79
C THR A 35 0.53 -29.06 4.01
N MET A 36 1.09 -28.45 2.99
CA MET A 36 1.92 -27.25 3.11
C MET A 36 1.09 -25.99 3.03
N ARG A 37 1.25 -25.14 4.05
CA ARG A 37 0.72 -23.77 4.02
C ARG A 37 1.31 -23.01 2.81
N PRO A 38 0.50 -22.27 2.05
CA PRO A 38 1.00 -21.44 0.97
C PRO A 38 2.02 -20.43 1.50
N PHE A 39 3.02 -20.08 0.69
CA PHE A 39 3.99 -19.07 1.10
C PHE A 39 3.39 -17.67 1.02
N ILE A 40 2.63 -17.38 -0.04
CA ILE A 40 1.91 -16.12 -0.21
C ILE A 40 0.42 -16.41 -0.42
N SER A 41 -0.45 -15.78 0.40
CA SER A 41 -1.86 -15.66 0.10
C SER A 41 -2.11 -14.33 -0.58
N VAL A 42 -2.79 -14.32 -1.72
CA VAL A 42 -3.29 -13.09 -2.34
C VAL A 42 -4.72 -12.88 -1.87
N ALA A 43 -4.96 -11.79 -1.13
CA ALA A 43 -6.27 -11.40 -0.61
C ALA A 43 -6.90 -10.36 -1.54
N VAL A 44 -8.04 -10.69 -2.14
CA VAL A 44 -8.76 -9.81 -3.09
C VAL A 44 -10.17 -9.56 -2.56
N PRO A 45 -10.46 -8.39 -1.96
CA PRO A 45 -11.83 -7.95 -1.72
C PRO A 45 -12.45 -7.48 -3.04
N THR A 46 -13.69 -7.90 -3.34
CA THR A 46 -14.43 -7.45 -4.53
C THR A 46 -15.85 -7.02 -4.20
N PHE A 47 -16.37 -6.08 -5.00
CA PHE A 47 -17.74 -5.63 -4.92
C PHE A 47 -18.20 -5.05 -6.26
N ARG A 48 -19.11 -5.76 -6.98
CA ARG A 48 -19.70 -5.31 -8.27
C ARG A 48 -18.63 -4.97 -9.33
N ARG A 49 -17.66 -5.87 -9.54
CA ARG A 49 -16.54 -5.66 -10.47
C ARG A 49 -16.40 -6.78 -11.52
N PRO A 50 -17.46 -7.19 -12.21
CA PRO A 50 -17.35 -8.25 -13.21
C PRO A 50 -16.39 -7.90 -14.35
N ASP A 51 -16.23 -6.61 -14.65
CA ASP A 51 -15.38 -6.15 -15.77
C ASP A 51 -13.88 -6.20 -15.47
N THR A 52 -13.48 -6.03 -14.20
CA THR A 52 -12.04 -5.93 -13.82
C THR A 52 -11.52 -7.16 -13.14
N ILE A 53 -12.34 -7.90 -12.39
CA ILE A 53 -11.91 -9.03 -11.57
C ILE A 53 -11.22 -10.14 -12.37
N ARG A 54 -11.62 -10.38 -13.65
CA ARG A 54 -10.94 -11.36 -14.51
C ARG A 54 -9.47 -11.00 -14.71
N ARG A 55 -9.17 -9.74 -15.05
CA ARG A 55 -7.79 -9.26 -15.24
C ARG A 55 -6.97 -9.41 -13.96
N THR A 56 -7.57 -9.11 -12.82
CA THR A 56 -6.93 -9.26 -11.51
C THR A 56 -6.55 -10.73 -11.26
N ILE A 57 -7.50 -11.67 -11.42
CA ILE A 57 -7.26 -13.11 -11.21
C ILE A 57 -6.27 -13.67 -12.24
N ASP A 58 -6.40 -13.34 -13.52
CA ASP A 58 -5.49 -13.78 -14.57
C ASP A 58 -4.04 -13.38 -14.29
N SER A 59 -3.83 -12.17 -13.74
CA SER A 59 -2.51 -11.69 -13.35
C SER A 59 -1.86 -12.51 -12.22
N ILE A 60 -2.67 -13.13 -11.36
CA ILE A 60 -2.21 -13.99 -10.26
C ILE A 60 -1.93 -15.40 -10.78
N VAL A 61 -2.86 -15.96 -11.55
CA VAL A 61 -2.72 -17.30 -12.13
C VAL A 61 -1.52 -17.38 -13.07
N GLY A 62 -1.24 -16.29 -13.80
CA GLY A 62 -0.11 -16.17 -14.74
C GLY A 62 1.26 -15.94 -14.08
N GLN A 63 1.38 -15.94 -12.74
CA GLN A 63 2.67 -15.78 -12.08
C GLN A 63 3.56 -17.03 -12.21
N ASP A 64 4.87 -16.80 -12.35
CA ASP A 64 5.90 -17.85 -12.43
C ASP A 64 6.29 -18.46 -11.06
N PHE A 65 5.75 -17.95 -9.97
CA PHE A 65 5.86 -18.45 -8.61
C PHE A 65 4.62 -19.29 -8.27
N SER A 66 4.77 -20.55 -7.88
CA SER A 66 3.66 -21.51 -7.74
C SER A 66 3.11 -21.66 -6.31
N ASN A 67 3.88 -21.30 -5.27
CA ASN A 67 3.50 -21.51 -3.87
C ASN A 67 2.63 -20.36 -3.33
N TRP A 68 1.43 -20.23 -3.90
CA TRP A 68 0.44 -19.23 -3.50
C TRP A 68 -0.96 -19.83 -3.41
N GLU A 69 -1.83 -19.17 -2.66
CA GLU A 69 -3.28 -19.27 -2.75
C GLU A 69 -3.89 -17.91 -3.10
N LEU A 70 -5.07 -17.92 -3.70
CA LEU A 70 -5.90 -16.75 -3.90
C LEU A 70 -7.16 -16.87 -3.05
N VAL A 71 -7.43 -15.84 -2.25
CA VAL A 71 -8.65 -15.73 -1.45
C VAL A 71 -9.43 -14.51 -1.93
N VAL A 72 -10.56 -14.72 -2.60
CA VAL A 72 -11.46 -13.65 -3.05
C VAL A 72 -12.64 -13.57 -2.10
N SER A 73 -12.88 -12.39 -1.53
CA SER A 73 -14.07 -12.12 -0.69
C SER A 73 -15.01 -11.19 -1.44
N ASP A 74 -16.22 -11.67 -1.74
CA ASP A 74 -17.24 -10.87 -2.42
C ASP A 74 -18.21 -10.26 -1.40
N ASP A 75 -18.37 -8.92 -1.44
CA ASP A 75 -19.25 -8.17 -0.53
C ASP A 75 -20.74 -8.32 -0.88
N GLU A 76 -21.08 -8.73 -2.11
CA GLU A 76 -22.44 -9.11 -2.50
C GLU A 76 -22.75 -10.57 -2.19
N GLY A 77 -21.73 -11.43 -2.13
CA GLY A 77 -21.87 -12.86 -1.97
C GLY A 77 -22.35 -13.56 -3.24
N SER A 78 -22.97 -14.74 -3.08
CA SER A 78 -23.38 -15.64 -4.16
C SER A 78 -24.40 -15.04 -5.14
N GLU A 79 -25.13 -14.02 -4.76
CA GLU A 79 -26.07 -13.28 -5.63
C GLU A 79 -25.38 -12.15 -6.42
N GLY A 80 -24.09 -11.91 -6.17
CA GLY A 80 -23.34 -10.81 -6.76
C GLY A 80 -22.98 -11.02 -8.23
N SER A 81 -22.83 -9.91 -8.96
CA SER A 81 -22.51 -9.90 -10.39
C SER A 81 -21.13 -10.49 -10.71
N SER A 82 -20.20 -10.49 -9.76
CA SER A 82 -18.87 -11.08 -9.90
C SER A 82 -18.84 -12.58 -9.62
N TRP A 83 -19.80 -13.10 -8.86
CA TRP A 83 -19.78 -14.47 -8.33
C TRP A 83 -19.68 -15.58 -9.39
N PRO A 84 -20.44 -15.56 -10.51
CA PRO A 84 -20.30 -16.58 -11.55
C PRO A 84 -18.89 -16.66 -12.15
N ILE A 85 -18.20 -15.51 -12.23
CA ILE A 85 -16.82 -15.43 -12.68
C ILE A 85 -15.89 -16.11 -11.67
N LEU A 86 -16.09 -15.81 -10.38
CA LEU A 86 -15.27 -16.37 -9.30
C LEU A 86 -15.41 -17.90 -9.24
N GLU A 87 -16.63 -18.44 -9.39
CA GLU A 87 -16.87 -19.88 -9.45
C GLU A 87 -16.16 -20.54 -10.64
N GLU A 88 -16.12 -19.87 -11.81
CA GLU A 88 -15.43 -20.36 -12.98
C GLU A 88 -13.95 -20.60 -12.68
N TYR A 89 -13.27 -19.64 -12.02
CA TYR A 89 -11.86 -19.75 -11.65
C TYR A 89 -11.62 -20.78 -10.54
N ALA A 90 -12.45 -20.79 -9.50
CA ALA A 90 -12.30 -21.73 -8.39
C ALA A 90 -12.46 -23.20 -8.83
N ARG A 91 -13.30 -23.47 -9.86
CA ARG A 91 -13.43 -24.82 -10.45
C ARG A 91 -12.21 -25.23 -11.26
N LYS A 92 -11.45 -24.28 -11.83
CA LYS A 92 -10.29 -24.54 -12.69
C LYS A 92 -8.99 -24.69 -11.90
N ASP A 93 -8.86 -23.99 -10.77
CA ASP A 93 -7.64 -23.97 -9.98
C ASP A 93 -7.95 -24.14 -8.48
N PRO A 94 -7.54 -25.26 -7.85
CA PRO A 94 -7.84 -25.53 -6.44
C PRO A 94 -7.14 -24.59 -5.47
N ARG A 95 -6.19 -23.76 -5.92
CA ARG A 95 -5.54 -22.72 -5.10
C ARG A 95 -6.43 -21.48 -4.92
N ILE A 96 -7.55 -21.41 -5.66
CA ILE A 96 -8.49 -20.26 -5.62
C ILE A 96 -9.65 -20.61 -4.70
N ARG A 97 -9.84 -19.81 -3.67
CA ARG A 97 -10.94 -19.91 -2.71
C ARG A 97 -11.79 -18.64 -2.80
N ILE A 98 -13.08 -18.83 -2.87
CA ILE A 98 -14.07 -17.75 -2.92
C ILE A 98 -14.91 -17.74 -1.64
N LEU A 99 -15.20 -16.58 -1.12
CA LEU A 99 -15.88 -16.38 0.15
C LEU A 99 -16.93 -15.28 0.01
N GLU A 100 -18.08 -15.48 0.64
CA GLU A 100 -19.00 -14.39 0.92
C GLU A 100 -18.50 -13.56 2.10
N ASN A 101 -18.73 -12.24 2.06
CA ASN A 101 -18.43 -11.40 3.20
C ASN A 101 -19.53 -11.52 4.27
N HIS A 102 -19.22 -12.22 5.37
CA HIS A 102 -20.12 -12.36 6.52
C HIS A 102 -19.81 -11.43 7.71
N ARG A 103 -18.82 -10.52 7.55
CA ARG A 103 -18.38 -9.65 8.65
C ARG A 103 -19.13 -8.32 8.72
N GLY A 104 -19.85 -7.97 7.69
CA GLY A 104 -20.52 -6.69 7.50
C GLY A 104 -20.14 -6.07 6.15
N ARG A 105 -21.08 -5.35 5.56
CA ARG A 105 -20.86 -4.76 4.23
C ARG A 105 -19.86 -3.61 4.25
N GLY A 106 -19.15 -3.49 3.15
CA GLY A 106 -18.24 -2.38 2.87
C GLY A 106 -16.78 -2.77 2.81
N GLN A 107 -15.98 -1.89 2.24
CA GLN A 107 -14.57 -2.12 1.95
C GLN A 107 -13.76 -2.64 3.14
N VAL A 108 -13.95 -2.06 4.32
CA VAL A 108 -13.17 -2.41 5.52
C VAL A 108 -13.41 -3.85 5.93
N GLU A 109 -14.68 -4.23 6.11
CA GLU A 109 -15.02 -5.57 6.57
C GLU A 109 -14.77 -6.62 5.50
N ASN A 110 -15.00 -6.30 4.22
CA ASN A 110 -14.71 -7.20 3.12
C ASN A 110 -13.19 -7.46 2.98
N THR A 111 -12.36 -6.42 3.12
CA THR A 111 -10.90 -6.57 3.12
C THR A 111 -10.43 -7.41 4.31
N ASN A 112 -10.97 -7.16 5.50
CA ASN A 112 -10.66 -7.96 6.68
C ASN A 112 -11.10 -9.42 6.52
N ASN A 113 -12.26 -9.67 5.90
CA ASN A 113 -12.74 -11.01 5.62
C ASN A 113 -11.78 -11.79 4.72
N ALA A 114 -11.30 -11.16 3.64
CA ALA A 114 -10.32 -11.76 2.73
C ALA A 114 -9.00 -12.05 3.45
N MET A 115 -8.42 -11.07 4.19
CA MET A 115 -7.15 -11.23 4.87
C MET A 115 -7.18 -12.30 5.97
N LEU A 116 -8.27 -12.37 6.74
CA LEU A 116 -8.41 -13.33 7.85
C LEU A 116 -8.58 -14.77 7.38
N ALA A 117 -9.08 -14.97 6.18
CA ALA A 117 -9.21 -16.30 5.58
C ALA A 117 -7.90 -16.80 4.94
N CYS A 118 -6.88 -15.97 4.85
CA CYS A 118 -5.57 -16.32 4.29
C CYS A 118 -4.81 -17.28 5.21
N MET A 119 -4.17 -18.30 4.62
CA MET A 119 -3.37 -19.30 5.32
C MET A 119 -1.87 -19.13 5.12
N GLY A 120 -1.45 -18.28 4.18
CA GLY A 120 -0.06 -18.06 3.82
C GLY A 120 0.78 -17.40 4.93
N LYS A 121 2.10 -17.56 4.81
CA LYS A 121 3.07 -16.86 5.66
C LYS A 121 3.02 -15.35 5.42
N TRP A 122 2.76 -14.94 4.18
CA TRP A 122 2.63 -13.56 3.75
C TRP A 122 1.28 -13.34 3.08
N ILE A 123 0.68 -12.18 3.30
CA ILE A 123 -0.60 -11.79 2.71
C ILE A 123 -0.36 -10.63 1.75
N LYS A 124 -0.55 -10.88 0.46
CA LYS A 124 -0.55 -9.87 -0.59
C LYS A 124 -1.94 -9.31 -0.73
N LEU A 125 -2.17 -8.07 -0.28
CA LEU A 125 -3.44 -7.38 -0.52
C LEU A 125 -3.46 -6.83 -1.95
N LEU A 126 -4.52 -7.09 -2.70
CA LEU A 126 -4.71 -6.63 -4.07
C LEU A 126 -6.18 -6.28 -4.31
N HIS A 127 -6.46 -5.07 -4.77
CA HIS A 127 -7.83 -4.68 -5.11
C HIS A 127 -8.27 -5.28 -6.45
N ASP A 128 -9.57 -5.40 -6.64
CA ASP A 128 -10.23 -6.08 -7.76
C ASP A 128 -10.20 -5.32 -9.09
N ASP A 129 -9.61 -4.12 -9.11
CA ASP A 129 -9.35 -3.29 -10.29
C ASP A 129 -7.84 -3.15 -10.60
N ASP A 130 -6.96 -3.63 -9.71
CA ASP A 130 -5.52 -3.65 -9.88
C ASP A 130 -5.02 -5.03 -10.33
N TRP A 131 -3.77 -5.13 -10.81
CA TRP A 131 -3.19 -6.41 -11.20
C TRP A 131 -1.68 -6.48 -10.95
N LEU A 132 -1.16 -7.69 -10.80
CA LEU A 132 0.26 -7.96 -10.57
C LEU A 132 1.06 -7.81 -11.87
N ALA A 133 2.27 -7.27 -11.76
CA ALA A 133 3.25 -7.35 -12.83
C ALA A 133 3.79 -8.79 -12.98
N PRO A 134 4.24 -9.20 -14.17
CA PRO A 134 4.92 -10.49 -14.34
C PRO A 134 6.10 -10.63 -13.38
N GLY A 135 6.21 -11.79 -12.71
CA GLY A 135 7.27 -12.08 -11.74
C GLY A 135 7.11 -11.42 -10.37
N ALA A 136 6.00 -10.70 -10.12
CA ALA A 136 5.80 -9.97 -8.86
C ALA A 136 5.78 -10.87 -7.63
N LEU A 137 5.07 -12.00 -7.65
CA LEU A 137 5.01 -12.91 -6.49
C LEU A 137 6.37 -13.53 -6.19
N LYS A 138 7.13 -13.89 -7.23
CA LYS A 138 8.50 -14.38 -7.06
C LYS A 138 9.38 -13.33 -6.40
N ARG A 139 9.32 -12.09 -6.87
CA ARG A 139 10.10 -10.99 -6.31
C ARG A 139 9.73 -10.70 -4.85
N PHE A 140 8.44 -10.70 -4.51
CA PHE A 140 7.99 -10.59 -3.13
C PHE A 140 8.50 -11.75 -2.25
N ALA A 141 8.48 -12.99 -2.77
CA ALA A 141 9.01 -14.15 -2.06
C ALA A 141 10.51 -14.03 -1.78
N GLU A 142 11.32 -13.65 -2.79
CA GLU A 142 12.76 -13.45 -2.64
C GLU A 142 13.09 -12.44 -1.54
N ILE A 143 12.41 -11.31 -1.53
CA ILE A 143 12.64 -10.25 -0.54
C ILE A 143 12.16 -10.70 0.84
N SER A 144 11.03 -11.37 0.95
CA SER A 144 10.49 -11.83 2.22
C SER A 144 11.30 -12.96 2.88
N ILE A 145 12.01 -13.75 2.08
CA ILE A 145 13.00 -14.71 2.59
C ILE A 145 14.21 -13.98 3.16
N ARG A 146 14.63 -12.90 2.53
CA ARG A 146 15.77 -12.07 2.99
C ARG A 146 15.43 -11.25 4.24
N TYR A 147 14.17 -10.85 4.41
CA TYR A 147 13.69 -10.04 5.54
C TYR A 147 12.51 -10.70 6.25
N PRO A 148 12.70 -11.88 6.88
CA PRO A 148 11.60 -12.68 7.40
C PRO A 148 10.91 -12.09 8.63
N SER A 149 11.54 -11.14 9.31
CA SER A 149 11.03 -10.42 10.49
C SER A 149 10.30 -9.14 10.17
N ALA A 150 10.33 -8.68 8.91
CA ALA A 150 9.61 -7.47 8.53
C ALA A 150 8.11 -7.61 8.83
N ALA A 151 7.50 -6.57 9.37
CA ALA A 151 6.07 -6.55 9.64
C ALA A 151 5.27 -6.48 8.33
N PHE A 152 5.75 -5.71 7.38
CA PHE A 152 5.15 -5.59 6.05
C PHE A 152 6.15 -5.05 5.04
N MET A 153 5.78 -5.18 3.78
CA MET A 153 6.49 -4.63 2.63
C MET A 153 5.55 -3.83 1.78
N THR A 154 6.06 -2.84 1.09
CA THR A 154 5.33 -2.08 0.06
C THR A 154 6.16 -1.99 -1.20
N CYS A 155 5.50 -1.88 -2.36
CA CYS A 155 6.19 -1.75 -3.65
C CYS A 155 5.76 -0.49 -4.38
N ALA A 156 6.49 -0.12 -5.43
CA ALA A 156 6.04 0.90 -6.36
C ALA A 156 4.89 0.37 -7.23
N ALA A 157 3.99 1.27 -7.63
CA ALA A 157 2.90 0.99 -8.56
C ALA A 157 3.18 1.60 -9.93
N ARG A 158 2.86 0.84 -10.99
CA ARG A 158 2.74 1.36 -12.35
C ARG A 158 1.32 1.87 -12.54
N VAL A 159 1.16 3.17 -12.71
CA VAL A 159 -0.17 3.78 -12.85
C VAL A 159 -0.63 3.66 -14.31
N VAL A 160 -1.82 3.15 -14.52
CA VAL A 160 -2.48 3.10 -15.83
C VAL A 160 -3.55 4.18 -15.88
N GLU A 161 -3.39 5.13 -16.80
CA GLU A 161 -4.36 6.19 -17.08
C GLU A 161 -4.70 6.14 -18.60
N GLU A 162 -5.97 5.99 -18.97
CA GLU A 162 -6.45 6.04 -20.37
C GLU A 162 -5.55 5.23 -21.34
N SER A 163 -5.24 3.98 -21.02
CA SER A 163 -4.36 3.08 -21.79
C SER A 163 -2.87 3.48 -21.85
N ARG A 164 -2.43 4.43 -21.03
CA ARG A 164 -1.00 4.78 -20.89
C ARG A 164 -0.47 4.30 -19.53
N VAL A 165 0.57 3.47 -19.56
CA VAL A 165 1.33 3.14 -18.36
C VAL A 165 2.27 4.30 -18.06
N VAL A 166 2.00 5.02 -16.99
CA VAL A 166 2.90 6.03 -16.45
C VAL A 166 3.69 5.38 -15.32
N MET A 167 4.94 4.99 -15.59
CA MET A 167 5.83 4.52 -14.52
C MET A 167 6.10 5.68 -13.56
N ARG A 168 5.75 5.53 -12.30
CA ARG A 168 6.33 6.35 -11.24
C ARG A 168 7.77 5.87 -11.04
N SER A 169 8.72 6.68 -11.53
CA SER A 169 10.17 6.58 -11.43
C SER A 169 10.70 5.27 -10.83
N ASP A 170 11.25 4.39 -11.69
CA ASP A 170 12.20 3.38 -11.20
C ASP A 170 13.46 4.14 -10.72
N PRO A 171 13.84 4.02 -9.45
CA PRO A 171 15.11 4.55 -8.98
C PRO A 171 16.27 3.79 -9.65
N PRO A 172 17.47 4.35 -9.67
CA PRO A 172 18.65 3.68 -10.17
C PRO A 172 18.84 2.31 -9.47
N GLU A 173 19.42 1.36 -10.18
CA GLU A 173 19.49 -0.07 -9.79
C GLU A 173 20.05 -0.36 -8.38
N GLN A 174 20.78 0.57 -7.79
CA GLN A 174 21.46 0.37 -6.50
C GLN A 174 20.55 0.42 -5.27
N ASP A 175 19.36 1.07 -5.34
CA ASP A 175 18.49 1.30 -4.18
C ASP A 175 17.09 0.71 -4.37
N ARG A 176 17.00 -0.51 -4.92
CA ARG A 176 15.70 -1.15 -5.17
C ARG A 176 14.97 -1.60 -3.91
N VAL A 177 15.66 -1.76 -2.78
CA VAL A 177 15.09 -2.20 -1.50
C VAL A 177 15.63 -1.33 -0.37
N SER A 178 14.73 -0.73 0.39
CA SER A 178 15.06 0.10 1.56
C SER A 178 14.38 -0.46 2.80
N LEU A 179 15.12 -0.51 3.92
CA LEU A 179 14.60 -0.90 5.22
C LEU A 179 14.26 0.36 6.03
N TYR A 180 13.08 0.37 6.61
CA TYR A 180 12.59 1.41 7.53
C TYR A 180 12.33 0.80 8.89
N SER A 181 12.88 1.37 9.95
CA SER A 181 12.43 1.06 11.30
C SER A 181 10.97 1.51 11.48
N SER A 182 10.29 0.96 12.49
CA SER A 182 8.93 1.41 12.86
C SER A 182 8.85 2.93 12.99
N GLN A 183 9.79 3.55 13.74
CA GLN A 183 9.81 4.99 13.99
C GLN A 183 10.08 5.83 12.72
N GLN A 184 10.97 5.36 11.84
CA GLN A 184 11.18 6.01 10.55
C GLN A 184 9.92 5.93 9.68
N CYS A 185 9.27 4.76 9.63
CA CYS A 185 8.05 4.56 8.89
C CYS A 185 6.92 5.47 9.40
N LEU A 186 6.71 5.53 10.72
CA LEU A 186 5.71 6.40 11.35
C LEU A 186 6.00 7.89 11.05
N THR A 187 7.25 8.32 11.18
CA THR A 187 7.65 9.70 10.89
C THR A 187 7.42 10.08 9.42
N ASP A 188 7.79 9.20 8.50
CA ASP A 188 7.63 9.45 7.06
C ASP A 188 6.17 9.37 6.62
N LEU A 189 5.35 8.51 7.22
CA LEU A 189 3.90 8.52 7.05
C LEU A 189 3.27 9.81 7.59
N TYR A 190 3.71 10.26 8.77
CA TYR A 190 3.29 11.52 9.35
C TYR A 190 3.56 12.70 8.43
N LEU A 191 4.80 12.82 7.94
CA LEU A 191 5.25 13.88 7.05
C LEU A 191 4.84 13.69 5.59
N VAL A 192 4.05 12.65 5.26
CA VAL A 192 3.62 12.32 3.90
C VAL A 192 4.79 12.04 2.93
N ARG A 193 5.99 11.74 3.43
CA ARG A 193 7.18 11.50 2.61
C ARG A 193 7.11 10.20 1.83
N MET A 194 6.51 9.16 2.41
CA MET A 194 6.38 7.84 1.76
C MET A 194 5.51 7.87 0.49
N THR A 195 4.59 8.83 0.39
CA THR A 195 3.73 8.95 -0.80
C THR A 195 4.46 9.41 -2.05
N ARG A 196 5.73 9.80 -1.95
CA ARG A 196 6.51 10.30 -3.10
C ARG A 196 6.91 9.20 -4.07
N SER A 197 7.38 8.07 -3.56
CA SER A 197 7.94 6.98 -4.37
C SER A 197 7.05 5.74 -4.39
N LEU A 198 6.40 5.42 -3.29
CA LEU A 198 5.75 4.13 -3.11
C LEU A 198 4.23 4.18 -3.22
N GLY A 199 3.60 5.35 -3.04
CA GLY A 199 2.14 5.45 -2.93
C GLY A 199 1.60 4.66 -1.72
N ILE A 200 0.67 5.25 -0.98
CA ILE A 200 -0.07 4.53 0.07
C ILE A 200 -1.31 3.93 -0.61
N ILE A 201 -1.13 2.79 -1.26
CA ILE A 201 -2.20 2.06 -1.96
C ILE A 201 -2.23 0.65 -1.38
N PRO A 202 -3.35 0.16 -0.89
CA PRO A 202 -3.44 -1.19 -0.31
C PRO A 202 -2.89 -2.29 -1.22
N SER A 203 -3.09 -2.16 -2.54
CA SER A 203 -2.56 -3.10 -3.53
C SER A 203 -1.03 -3.15 -3.61
N THR A 204 -0.29 -2.25 -2.96
CA THR A 204 1.18 -2.34 -2.88
C THR A 204 1.67 -3.21 -1.72
N LEU A 205 0.79 -3.54 -0.76
CA LEU A 205 1.14 -4.21 0.48
C LEU A 205 1.38 -5.72 0.33
N LEU A 206 2.46 -6.19 0.96
CA LEU A 206 2.68 -7.58 1.37
C LEU A 206 2.86 -7.58 2.88
N ILE A 207 1.98 -8.26 3.60
CA ILE A 207 1.89 -8.21 5.07
C ILE A 207 2.33 -9.54 5.65
N ASN A 208 3.16 -9.52 6.69
CA ASN A 208 3.46 -10.73 7.45
C ASN A 208 2.18 -11.20 8.16
N SER A 209 1.77 -12.45 7.94
CA SER A 209 0.53 -12.98 8.53
C SER A 209 0.51 -12.92 10.06
N ALA A 210 1.69 -12.95 10.71
CA ALA A 210 1.80 -12.79 12.16
C ALA A 210 1.24 -11.43 12.63
N VAL A 211 1.36 -10.38 11.84
CA VAL A 211 0.80 -9.04 12.15
C VAL A 211 -0.74 -9.08 12.17
N ILE A 212 -1.33 -9.78 11.21
CA ILE A 212 -2.78 -9.99 11.16
C ILE A 212 -3.23 -10.91 12.31
N GLN A 213 -2.47 -11.94 12.63
CA GLN A 213 -2.75 -12.83 13.79
C GLN A 213 -2.64 -12.08 15.12
N ALA A 214 -1.73 -11.10 15.23
CA ALA A 214 -1.61 -10.23 16.39
C ALA A 214 -2.75 -9.21 16.54
N GLY A 215 -3.74 -9.22 15.63
CA GLY A 215 -4.94 -8.39 15.73
C GLY A 215 -4.94 -7.13 14.87
N CYS A 216 -3.90 -6.86 14.08
CA CYS A 216 -3.92 -5.74 13.15
C CYS A 216 -5.02 -5.93 12.10
N ARG A 217 -5.86 -4.91 11.92
CA ARG A 217 -7.02 -4.93 11.00
C ARG A 217 -7.14 -3.60 10.30
N MET A 218 -7.66 -3.63 9.07
CA MET A 218 -8.15 -2.41 8.45
C MET A 218 -9.33 -1.88 9.25
N ARG A 219 -9.38 -0.56 9.44
CA ARG A 219 -10.47 0.11 10.17
C ARG A 219 -10.78 1.48 9.57
N ALA A 220 -12.00 1.93 9.75
CA ALA A 220 -12.39 3.30 9.43
C ALA A 220 -12.28 4.20 10.65
N HIS A 221 -12.11 5.51 10.43
CA HIS A 221 -12.27 6.50 11.47
C HIS A 221 -13.77 6.81 11.62
N LYS A 222 -14.36 6.47 12.77
CA LYS A 222 -15.82 6.57 13.01
C LYS A 222 -16.60 5.90 11.86
N SER A 223 -17.56 6.59 11.28
CA SER A 223 -18.35 6.14 10.13
C SER A 223 -17.80 6.62 8.78
N ILE A 224 -16.64 7.27 8.75
CA ILE A 224 -16.06 7.85 7.54
C ILE A 224 -15.21 6.79 6.82
N PRO A 225 -15.61 6.28 5.66
CA PRO A 225 -14.85 5.26 4.94
C PRO A 225 -13.67 5.82 4.12
N ALA A 226 -13.27 7.07 4.35
CA ALA A 226 -12.10 7.68 3.74
C ALA A 226 -10.85 7.44 4.60
N GLY A 227 -9.65 7.43 3.99
CA GLY A 227 -8.38 7.33 4.69
C GLY A 227 -8.12 6.01 5.43
N VAL A 228 -8.92 4.98 5.16
CA VAL A 228 -8.78 3.64 5.75
C VAL A 228 -7.43 3.01 5.44
N ASP A 229 -6.89 3.27 4.27
CA ASP A 229 -5.57 2.89 3.82
C ASP A 229 -4.47 3.56 4.65
N GLN A 230 -4.57 4.86 4.90
CA GLN A 230 -3.61 5.60 5.72
C GLN A 230 -3.60 5.09 7.18
N LEU A 231 -4.78 4.88 7.77
CA LEU A 231 -4.89 4.29 9.11
C LEU A 231 -4.26 2.91 9.15
N PHE A 232 -4.51 2.09 8.14
CA PHE A 232 -3.97 0.74 8.08
C PHE A 232 -2.44 0.73 7.97
N PHE A 233 -1.84 1.63 7.17
CA PHE A 233 -0.39 1.76 7.11
C PHE A 233 0.23 2.18 8.46
N VAL A 234 -0.43 3.11 9.18
CA VAL A 234 0.02 3.51 10.53
C VAL A 234 -0.09 2.33 11.50
N ASP A 235 -1.20 1.59 11.46
CA ASP A 235 -1.39 0.42 12.30
C ASP A 235 -0.36 -0.67 11.98
N LEU A 236 -0.04 -0.94 10.72
CA LEU A 236 1.01 -1.87 10.31
C LEU A 236 2.40 -1.43 10.82
N ALA A 237 2.73 -0.13 10.71
CA ALA A 237 4.02 0.42 11.13
C ALA A 237 4.29 0.25 12.63
N ARG A 238 3.25 0.08 13.46
CA ARG A 238 3.39 -0.20 14.91
C ARG A 238 3.90 -1.62 15.20
N HIS A 239 3.76 -2.54 14.25
CA HIS A 239 4.10 -3.94 14.44
C HIS A 239 5.55 -4.27 14.08
N GLY A 240 6.32 -3.33 13.53
CA GLY A 240 7.72 -3.55 13.25
C GLY A 240 8.24 -2.86 12.00
N GLU A 241 9.32 -3.39 11.47
CA GLU A 241 10.03 -2.84 10.32
C GLU A 241 9.23 -2.98 9.02
N MET A 242 9.41 -2.00 8.13
CA MET A 242 8.87 -1.99 6.78
C MET A 242 9.98 -2.12 5.75
N ILE A 243 9.74 -2.90 4.72
CA ILE A 243 10.58 -2.97 3.52
C ILE A 243 9.89 -2.20 2.39
N ALA A 244 10.59 -1.21 1.84
CA ALA A 244 10.16 -0.52 0.64
C ALA A 244 10.86 -1.11 -0.59
N ILE A 245 10.07 -1.60 -1.56
CA ILE A 245 10.53 -2.17 -2.82
C ILE A 245 10.29 -1.14 -3.91
N ASN A 246 11.36 -0.48 -4.36
CA ASN A 246 11.28 0.54 -5.39
C ASN A 246 11.15 -0.06 -6.81
N GLU A 247 10.40 -1.13 -6.96
CA GLU A 247 10.11 -1.79 -8.22
C GLU A 247 8.60 -1.76 -8.46
N GLY A 248 8.18 -1.49 -9.71
CA GLY A 248 6.78 -1.48 -10.10
C GLY A 248 6.21 -2.89 -10.20
N LEU A 249 5.84 -3.49 -9.07
CA LEU A 249 5.35 -4.87 -9.00
C LEU A 249 3.83 -5.00 -9.17
N ILE A 250 3.12 -3.87 -9.19
CA ILE A 250 1.68 -3.84 -9.46
C ILE A 250 1.35 -2.80 -10.52
N PHE A 251 0.24 -3.01 -11.20
CA PHE A 251 -0.43 -2.02 -12.02
C PHE A 251 -1.63 -1.48 -11.24
N TYR A 252 -1.68 -0.17 -11.04
CA TYR A 252 -2.78 0.55 -10.41
C TYR A 252 -3.65 1.18 -11.49
N ASP A 253 -4.93 0.81 -11.54
CA ASP A 253 -5.88 1.38 -12.48
C ASP A 253 -6.40 2.73 -11.97
N ALA A 254 -5.84 3.81 -12.47
CA ALA A 254 -6.29 5.16 -12.18
C ALA A 254 -7.37 5.66 -13.16
N THR A 255 -7.91 4.78 -14.02
CA THR A 255 -9.04 5.07 -14.88
C THR A 255 -10.22 5.48 -13.99
N ARG A 256 -10.92 6.55 -14.37
CA ARG A 256 -11.98 7.16 -13.54
C ARG A 256 -13.18 6.24 -13.39
N HIS A 257 -13.11 5.34 -12.43
CA HIS A 257 -14.31 4.72 -11.87
C HIS A 257 -14.82 5.59 -10.72
N PRO A 258 -16.13 5.62 -10.44
CA PRO A 258 -16.64 6.24 -9.22
C PRO A 258 -15.96 5.57 -8.01
N SER A 259 -14.95 6.24 -7.46
CA SER A 259 -14.25 5.74 -6.27
C SER A 259 -14.88 6.36 -5.03
N ILE A 260 -14.78 5.64 -3.90
CA ILE A 260 -15.23 6.13 -2.59
C ILE A 260 -14.59 7.50 -2.28
N THR A 261 -13.35 7.71 -2.72
CA THR A 261 -12.59 8.95 -2.49
C THR A 261 -13.15 10.15 -3.27
N THR A 262 -13.81 9.93 -4.43
CA THR A 262 -14.36 11.02 -5.25
C THR A 262 -15.73 11.49 -4.79
N THR A 263 -16.39 10.75 -3.89
CA THR A 263 -17.74 11.03 -3.38
C THR A 263 -17.78 11.73 -2.02
N LYS A 264 -16.61 11.97 -1.40
CA LYS A 264 -16.51 12.55 -0.06
C LYS A 264 -16.32 14.06 -0.09
N SER A 265 -16.86 14.74 0.94
CA SER A 265 -16.63 16.16 1.13
C SER A 265 -15.16 16.44 1.51
N TYR A 266 -14.72 17.67 1.30
CA TYR A 266 -13.37 18.08 1.75
C TYR A 266 -13.26 18.07 3.27
N GLU A 267 -14.37 18.35 3.97
CA GLU A 267 -14.47 18.34 5.43
C GLU A 267 -14.24 16.91 5.97
N ASP A 268 -14.89 15.91 5.39
CA ASP A 268 -14.68 14.49 5.76
C ASP A 268 -13.22 14.08 5.58
N VAL A 269 -12.60 14.47 4.47
CA VAL A 269 -11.19 14.15 4.17
C VAL A 269 -10.26 14.86 5.16
N ASP A 270 -10.54 16.09 5.54
CA ASP A 270 -9.74 16.86 6.48
C ASP A 270 -9.89 16.30 7.91
N GLU A 271 -11.10 15.92 8.34
CA GLU A 271 -11.35 15.26 9.64
C GLU A 271 -10.54 13.96 9.76
N VAL A 272 -10.64 13.08 8.77
CA VAL A 272 -9.88 11.82 8.76
C VAL A 272 -8.38 12.07 8.70
N THR A 273 -7.94 13.05 7.89
CA THR A 273 -6.52 13.39 7.80
C THR A 273 -5.99 13.85 9.15
N LEU A 274 -6.72 14.69 9.88
CA LEU A 274 -6.34 15.12 11.22
C LEU A 274 -6.25 13.94 12.18
N ALA A 275 -7.29 13.11 12.25
CA ALA A 275 -7.31 11.95 13.12
C ALA A 275 -6.16 10.97 12.86
N VAL A 276 -5.81 10.74 11.58
CA VAL A 276 -4.64 9.93 11.20
C VAL A 276 -3.34 10.58 11.69
N LYS A 277 -3.22 11.91 11.58
CA LYS A 277 -2.03 12.63 12.01
C LYS A 277 -1.90 12.67 13.54
N GLU A 278 -2.98 12.85 14.27
CA GLU A 278 -3.01 12.76 15.73
C GLU A 278 -2.60 11.37 16.22
N LEU A 279 -3.21 10.31 15.67
CA LEU A 279 -2.85 8.94 16.00
C LEU A 279 -1.36 8.67 15.73
N ASN A 280 -0.86 9.11 14.59
CA ASN A 280 0.52 8.90 14.20
C ASN A 280 1.48 9.72 15.08
N TRP A 281 1.10 10.95 15.41
CA TRP A 281 1.84 11.83 16.33
C TRP A 281 2.07 11.17 17.68
N ASP A 282 1.04 10.54 18.24
CA ASP A 282 1.13 9.88 19.54
C ASP A 282 2.07 8.65 19.53
N LEU A 283 2.32 8.09 18.38
CA LEU A 283 3.19 6.92 18.19
C LEU A 283 4.66 7.29 17.88
N ILE A 284 4.93 8.56 17.52
CA ILE A 284 6.29 9.03 17.25
C ILE A 284 7.00 9.36 18.55
N GLU A 285 8.14 8.73 18.81
CA GLU A 285 8.94 8.93 20.02
C GLU A 285 9.69 10.27 20.00
N ASP A 286 10.42 10.56 18.94
CA ASP A 286 11.12 11.85 18.76
C ASP A 286 10.34 12.81 17.87
N ARG A 287 9.71 13.79 18.51
CA ARG A 287 8.86 14.81 17.87
C ARG A 287 9.59 16.14 17.65
N ASN A 288 10.89 16.22 17.99
CA ASN A 288 11.66 17.46 17.88
C ASN A 288 11.69 17.96 16.43
N GLY A 289 11.31 19.24 16.26
CA GLY A 289 11.28 19.88 14.94
C GLY A 289 10.14 19.44 14.02
N LEU A 290 9.28 18.51 14.43
CA LEU A 290 8.09 18.14 13.66
C LEU A 290 6.97 19.19 13.87
N PRO A 291 6.18 19.49 12.82
CA PRO A 291 4.99 20.30 12.95
C PRO A 291 3.91 19.57 13.76
N THR A 292 3.09 20.26 14.54
CA THR A 292 1.92 19.65 15.19
C THR A 292 0.91 19.16 14.15
N PRO A 293 0.00 18.19 14.50
CA PRO A 293 -1.02 17.68 13.59
C PRO A 293 -1.84 18.77 12.91
N GLU A 294 -2.29 19.78 13.67
CA GLU A 294 -3.09 20.89 13.13
C GLU A 294 -2.26 21.78 12.19
N THR A 295 -0.99 22.04 12.53
CA THR A 295 -0.09 22.81 11.66
C THR A 295 0.17 22.08 10.36
N LEU A 296 0.37 20.76 10.42
CA LEU A 296 0.57 19.92 9.26
C LEU A 296 -0.70 19.84 8.41
N LEU A 297 -1.88 19.65 9.01
CA LEU A 297 -3.16 19.66 8.30
C LEU A 297 -3.36 20.98 7.55
N ARG A 298 -3.14 22.12 8.20
CA ARG A 298 -3.24 23.44 7.55
C ARG A 298 -2.29 23.58 6.38
N ALA A 299 -1.06 23.08 6.49
CA ALA A 299 -0.11 23.06 5.37
C ALA A 299 -0.58 22.20 4.21
N LEU A 300 -1.18 21.05 4.49
CA LEU A 300 -1.76 20.17 3.47
C LEU A 300 -2.99 20.82 2.80
N GLN A 301 -3.83 21.52 3.56
CA GLN A 301 -4.96 22.27 3.02
C GLN A 301 -4.48 23.37 2.05
N VAL A 302 -3.43 24.15 2.44
CA VAL A 302 -2.81 25.13 1.55
C VAL A 302 -2.25 24.49 0.28
N ALA A 303 -1.55 23.38 0.40
CA ALA A 303 -1.01 22.66 -0.77
C ALA A 303 -2.10 22.14 -1.74
N ARG A 304 -3.33 21.90 -1.23
CA ARG A 304 -4.49 21.49 -2.03
C ARG A 304 -5.25 22.65 -2.68
N ILE A 305 -4.95 23.92 -2.34
CA ILE A 305 -5.65 25.10 -2.89
C ILE A 305 -5.72 25.07 -4.43
N PRO A 306 -4.64 24.79 -5.19
CA PRO A 306 -4.71 24.74 -6.65
C PRO A 306 -5.70 23.69 -7.18
N ALA A 307 -5.90 22.59 -6.49
CA ALA A 307 -6.89 21.59 -6.86
C ALA A 307 -8.32 22.03 -6.51
N ARG A 308 -8.50 22.72 -5.38
CA ARG A 308 -9.81 23.26 -4.96
C ARG A 308 -10.35 24.30 -5.95
N PHE A 309 -9.49 25.13 -6.56
CA PHE A 309 -9.90 26.10 -7.60
C PHE A 309 -10.58 25.45 -8.82
N ARG A 310 -10.38 24.17 -9.06
CA ARG A 310 -11.04 23.46 -10.17
C ARG A 310 -12.46 23.01 -9.83
N HIS A 311 -12.79 22.93 -8.52
CA HIS A 311 -14.03 22.32 -8.02
C HIS A 311 -14.87 23.24 -7.14
N GLN A 312 -14.32 24.39 -6.71
CA GLN A 312 -15.00 25.36 -5.84
C GLN A 312 -14.91 26.78 -6.41
N SER A 313 -15.81 27.68 -5.96
CA SER A 313 -15.73 29.08 -6.36
C SER A 313 -14.43 29.71 -5.82
N TRP A 314 -13.83 30.61 -6.61
CA TRP A 314 -12.61 31.32 -6.22
C TRP A 314 -12.77 32.10 -4.90
N ARG A 315 -13.97 32.65 -4.62
CA ARG A 315 -14.26 33.41 -3.38
C ARG A 315 -14.16 32.53 -2.14
N THR A 316 -14.75 31.33 -2.19
CA THR A 316 -14.68 30.33 -1.10
C THR A 316 -13.24 29.90 -0.88
N THR A 317 -12.54 29.53 -1.95
CA THR A 317 -11.14 29.07 -1.89
C THR A 317 -10.20 30.15 -1.32
N MET A 318 -10.37 31.43 -1.74
CA MET A 318 -9.54 32.54 -1.24
C MET A 318 -9.85 32.87 0.22
N ARG A 319 -11.12 32.86 0.62
CA ARG A 319 -11.49 33.07 2.04
C ARG A 319 -10.85 32.02 2.93
N ASP A 320 -10.93 30.75 2.54
CA ASP A 320 -10.36 29.64 3.30
C ASP A 320 -8.81 29.75 3.33
N ALA A 321 -8.20 30.11 2.21
CA ALA A 321 -6.76 30.34 2.10
C ALA A 321 -6.29 31.44 3.07
N MET A 322 -6.98 32.59 3.13
CA MET A 322 -6.58 33.70 4.00
C MET A 322 -6.63 33.35 5.50
N GLN A 323 -7.54 32.46 5.92
CA GLN A 323 -7.62 32.00 7.32
C GLN A 323 -6.45 31.08 7.68
N ILE A 324 -5.81 30.43 6.73
CA ILE A 324 -4.81 29.41 6.93
C ILE A 324 -3.38 29.95 6.76
N LEU A 325 -3.20 31.07 6.03
CA LEU A 325 -1.90 31.63 5.64
C LEU A 325 -1.17 32.30 6.83
N ARG A 326 -0.50 31.49 7.67
CA ARG A 326 0.46 31.96 8.69
C ARG A 326 1.90 31.64 8.23
N PRO A 327 2.92 32.44 8.61
CA PRO A 327 4.30 32.21 8.19
C PRO A 327 4.83 30.80 8.50
N SER A 328 4.48 30.22 9.64
CA SER A 328 4.84 28.86 10.04
C SER A 328 4.21 27.80 9.12
N VAL A 329 2.92 28.00 8.78
CA VAL A 329 2.18 27.11 7.84
C VAL A 329 2.76 27.22 6.43
N MET A 330 3.06 28.45 5.98
CA MET A 330 3.62 28.68 4.64
C MET A 330 4.98 28.02 4.43
N ARG A 331 5.84 28.01 5.45
CA ARG A 331 7.15 27.33 5.37
C ARG A 331 6.96 25.85 5.10
N ILE A 332 6.05 25.20 5.80
CA ILE A 332 5.75 23.77 5.65
C ILE A 332 5.00 23.55 4.33
N ALA A 333 4.01 24.38 4.00
CA ALA A 333 3.23 24.29 2.78
C ALA A 333 4.10 24.41 1.52
N ASN A 334 5.11 25.29 1.52
CA ASN A 334 6.06 25.41 0.39
C ASN A 334 6.80 24.09 0.14
N GLN A 335 7.19 23.37 1.18
CA GLN A 335 7.81 22.07 1.01
C GLN A 335 6.87 21.08 0.32
N TYR A 336 5.60 21.02 0.74
CA TYR A 336 4.59 20.14 0.14
C TYR A 336 4.10 20.64 -1.23
N MET A 337 4.02 21.96 -1.44
CA MET A 337 3.62 22.55 -2.71
C MET A 337 4.64 22.28 -3.81
N LEU A 338 5.93 22.37 -3.52
CA LEU A 338 6.98 21.96 -4.45
C LEU A 338 6.85 20.49 -4.83
N GLU A 339 6.58 19.62 -3.85
CA GLU A 339 6.34 18.19 -4.08
C GLU A 339 5.10 17.93 -4.93
N TYR A 340 4.01 18.66 -4.68
CA TYR A 340 2.77 18.58 -5.47
C TYR A 340 3.00 19.09 -6.90
N LEU A 341 3.72 20.19 -7.08
CA LEU A 341 4.07 20.73 -8.39
C LEU A 341 5.01 19.82 -9.18
N PHE A 342 5.94 19.13 -8.52
CA PHE A 342 6.77 18.10 -9.17
C PHE A 342 5.95 16.89 -9.63
N ARG A 343 4.87 16.53 -8.94
CA ARG A 343 3.92 15.50 -9.39
C ARG A 343 3.05 15.93 -10.60
N ILE A 344 2.78 17.24 -10.74
CA ILE A 344 1.94 17.78 -11.83
C ILE A 344 2.77 18.12 -13.08
N ARG A 345 4.08 18.37 -12.96
CA ARG A 345 4.94 18.70 -14.11
C ARG A 345 4.81 17.76 -15.31
N PRO A 346 4.73 16.45 -15.17
CA PRO A 346 4.47 15.58 -16.32
C PRO A 346 3.12 15.85 -17.00
N LYS A 347 2.10 16.25 -16.22
CA LYS A 347 0.75 16.57 -16.73
C LYS A 347 0.70 17.93 -17.46
N LEU A 348 1.51 18.91 -17.05
CA LEU A 348 1.61 20.22 -17.70
C LEU A 348 2.40 20.17 -19.02
N GLY A 349 3.43 19.35 -19.10
CA GLY A 349 4.18 19.11 -20.34
C GLY A 349 3.33 18.48 -21.45
N ALA A 350 2.41 17.58 -21.08
CA ALA A 350 1.47 16.96 -22.01
C ALA A 350 0.37 17.91 -22.52
N LEU A 351 0.05 18.98 -21.76
CA LEU A 351 -0.90 20.01 -22.18
C LEU A 351 -0.28 21.05 -23.12
N GLN A 352 1.01 21.32 -23.04
CA GLN A 352 1.71 22.23 -23.95
C GLN A 352 1.97 21.64 -25.34
N THR A 353 2.08 20.31 -25.46
CA THR A 353 2.23 19.63 -26.76
C THR A 353 0.93 19.49 -27.55
N ARG A 354 -0.24 19.80 -26.95
CA ARG A 354 -1.55 19.83 -27.64
C ARG A 354 -1.94 21.22 -28.23
N ARG A 355 -1.07 22.23 -28.12
CA ARG A 355 -1.28 23.57 -28.64
C ARG A 355 -0.28 23.98 -29.74
N ARG A 356 0.29 22.99 -30.44
CA ARG A 356 1.03 23.24 -31.70
C ARG A 356 0.49 22.36 -32.82
#